data_4a80a78efda06735289915b48417035f
#
_entry.id   4a80a78efda06735289915b48417035f
#
_cell.length_a   1.000
_cell.length_b   1.000
_cell.length_c   1.000
_cell.angle_alpha   90.00
_cell.angle_beta   90.00
_cell.angle_gamma   90.00
#
_symmetry.space_group_name_H-M   'P 1'
#
loop_
_entity.id
_entity.type
_entity.pdbx_description
1 polymer ?
#
loop_
_entity_poly.entity_id
_entity_poly.type
_entity_poly.pdbx_seq_one_letter_code
_entity_poly.pdbx_strand_id
1 'polypeptide(L)' 'MFALKENPRGRFLRITEDVGGRRDTIIIPATGLEEFMKLVDTMAKQSADTPPPAQQP' A
#
# COMPACT_ATOMS: atom_id res chain seq x y z
N MET A 1 5.16 -7.37 -1.03
CA MET A 1 6.06 -7.17 -2.17
C MET A 1 5.56 -6.03 -3.06
N PHE A 2 6.46 -5.16 -3.43
CA PHE A 2 6.15 -4.01 -4.29
C PHE A 2 6.85 -4.19 -5.63
N ALA A 3 6.13 -3.95 -6.71
CA ALA A 3 6.72 -4.04 -8.05
C ALA A 3 6.18 -2.93 -8.93
N LEU A 4 7.08 -2.24 -9.61
CA LEU A 4 6.70 -1.23 -10.59
C LEU A 4 6.62 -1.91 -11.95
N LYS A 5 5.46 -1.83 -12.58
CA LYS A 5 5.16 -2.52 -13.83
C LYS A 5 4.72 -1.52 -14.90
N GLU A 6 4.77 -1.95 -16.14
CA GLU A 6 4.30 -1.16 -17.27
C GLU A 6 3.45 -2.03 -18.18
N ASN A 7 2.45 -1.41 -18.78
CA ASN A 7 1.67 -2.01 -19.85
C ASN A 7 1.39 -0.94 -20.90
N PRO A 8 0.72 -1.27 -22.01
CA PRO A 8 0.45 -0.26 -23.05
C PRO A 8 -0.32 0.95 -22.57
N ARG A 9 -1.02 0.84 -21.46
CA ARG A 9 -1.78 1.95 -20.89
C ARG A 9 -0.94 2.87 -20.01
N GLY A 10 0.23 2.38 -19.56
CA GLY A 10 1.10 3.16 -18.71
C GLY A 10 1.73 2.35 -17.60
N ARG A 11 2.25 3.07 -16.63
CA ARG A 11 2.96 2.48 -15.50
C ARG A 11 2.04 2.35 -14.29
N PHE A 12 2.26 1.33 -13.51
CA PHE A 12 1.48 1.13 -12.29
C PHE A 12 2.33 0.44 -11.22
N LEU A 13 1.95 0.66 -9.96
CA LEU A 13 2.54 -0.03 -8.83
C LEU A 13 1.65 -1.22 -8.48
N ARG A 14 2.27 -2.39 -8.36
CA ARG A 14 1.57 -3.58 -7.89
C ARG A 14 2.11 -3.95 -6.52
N ILE A 15 1.22 -4.02 -5.54
CA ILE A 15 1.54 -4.41 -4.18
C ILE A 15 0.91 -5.77 -3.95
N THR A 16 1.74 -6.76 -3.62
CA THR A 16 1.26 -8.11 -3.37
C THR A 16 1.59 -8.48 -1.93
N GLU A 17 0.62 -9.00 -1.22
CA GLU A 17 0.79 -9.48 0.13
C GLU A 17 0.37 -10.94 0.20
N ASP A 18 1.16 -11.73 0.90
CA ASP A 18 0.95 -13.17 1.02
C ASP A 18 0.90 -13.50 2.50
N VAL A 19 -0.29 -13.73 3.01
CA VAL A 19 -0.50 -13.98 4.43
C VAL A 19 -1.36 -15.22 4.60
N GLY A 20 -0.85 -16.19 5.34
CA GLY A 20 -1.61 -17.40 5.68
C GLY A 20 -2.08 -18.18 4.47
N GLY A 21 -1.27 -18.26 3.43
CA GLY A 21 -1.64 -18.96 2.20
C GLY A 21 -2.57 -18.17 1.30
N ARG A 22 -2.87 -16.94 1.68
CA ARG A 22 -3.76 -16.07 0.93
C ARG A 22 -2.95 -14.95 0.29
N ARG A 23 -3.21 -14.70 -0.97
CA ARG A 23 -2.51 -13.65 -1.72
C ARG A 23 -3.49 -12.56 -2.11
N ASP A 24 -3.17 -11.33 -1.70
CA ASP A 24 -3.93 -10.16 -2.08
C ASP A 24 -3.07 -9.24 -2.91
N THR A 25 -3.66 -8.64 -3.93
CA THR A 25 -2.95 -7.76 -4.84
C THR A 25 -3.69 -6.44 -4.99
N ILE A 26 -2.95 -5.35 -4.89
CA ILE A 26 -3.48 -4.00 -5.08
C ILE A 26 -2.73 -3.36 -6.23
N ILE A 27 -3.47 -2.71 -7.11
CA ILE A 27 -2.92 -2.02 -8.28
C ILE A 27 -3.17 -0.53 -8.13
N ILE A 28 -2.10 0.26 -8.25
CA ILE A 28 -2.21 1.72 -8.17
C ILE A 28 -1.60 2.30 -9.44
N PRO A 29 -2.40 2.95 -10.30
CA PRO A 29 -1.88 3.58 -11.51
C PRO A 29 -0.87 4.67 -11.17
N ALA A 30 0.09 4.89 -12.05
CA ALA A 30 1.11 5.91 -11.82
C ALA A 30 0.50 7.28 -11.60
N THR A 31 -0.62 7.56 -12.26
CA THR A 31 -1.30 8.84 -12.11
C THR A 31 -1.86 9.07 -10.70
N GLY A 32 -2.03 7.99 -9.94
CA GLY A 32 -2.52 8.07 -8.56
C GLY A 32 -1.45 7.84 -7.51
N LEU A 33 -0.21 7.59 -7.92
CA LEU A 33 0.85 7.23 -6.97
C LEU A 33 1.18 8.35 -5.99
N GLU A 34 1.22 9.57 -6.46
CA GLU A 34 1.55 10.71 -5.59
C GLU A 34 0.49 10.90 -4.53
N GLU A 35 -0.79 10.82 -4.91
CA GLU A 35 -1.89 10.91 -3.98
C GLU A 35 -1.86 9.75 -2.98
N PHE A 36 -1.60 8.56 -3.48
CA PHE A 36 -1.49 7.38 -2.63
C PHE A 36 -0.39 7.56 -1.59
N MET A 37 0.76 8.07 -2.00
CA MET A 37 1.88 8.32 -1.10
C MET A 37 1.49 9.31 0.00
N LYS A 38 0.77 10.35 -0.35
CA LYS A 38 0.32 11.35 0.62
C LYS A 38 -0.65 10.76 1.64
N LEU A 39 -1.55 9.92 1.18
CA LEU A 39 -2.51 9.27 2.06
C LEU A 39 -1.82 8.30 3.01
N VAL A 40 -0.87 7.53 2.51
CA VAL A 40 -0.10 6.61 3.35
C VAL A 40 0.72 7.39 4.38
N ASP A 41 1.33 8.50 3.98
CA ASP A 41 2.08 9.35 4.90
C ASP A 41 1.19 9.86 6.03
N THR A 42 -0.02 10.29 5.70
CA THR A 42 -1.00 10.74 6.69
C THR A 42 -1.35 9.62 7.67
N MET A 43 -1.58 8.42 7.15
CA MET A 43 -1.87 7.27 7.99
C MET A 43 -0.69 6.91 8.89
N ALA A 44 0.51 6.97 8.36
CA ALA A 44 1.71 6.68 9.14
C ALA A 44 1.87 7.66 10.30
N LYS A 45 1.59 8.93 10.06
CA LYS A 45 1.66 9.95 11.10
C LYS A 45 0.59 9.75 12.17
N GLN A 46 -0.62 9.41 11.74
CA GLN A 46 -1.68 9.11 12.68
C GLN A 46 -1.33 7.90 13.54
N SER A 47 -0.74 6.89 12.93
CA SER A 47 -0.31 5.70 13.67
C SER A 47 0.75 6.05 14.71
N ALA A 48 1.68 6.92 14.37
CA ALA A 48 2.73 7.33 15.30
C ALA A 48 2.18 8.15 16.48
N ASP A 49 1.14 8.94 16.23
CA ASP A 49 0.54 9.81 17.24
C ASP A 49 -0.49 9.09 18.10
N THR A 50 -0.95 7.94 17.68
CA THR A 50 -1.99 7.18 18.38
C THR A 50 -1.34 6.07 19.20
N PRO A 51 -1.67 5.94 20.51
CA PRO A 51 -1.13 4.83 21.28
C PRO A 51 -1.50 3.50 20.64
N PRO A 52 -0.61 2.51 20.66
CA PRO A 52 -0.94 1.22 20.10
C PRO A 52 -2.12 0.60 20.83
N PRO A 53 -3.00 -0.12 20.11
CA PRO A 53 -4.09 -0.82 20.76
C PRO A 53 -3.54 -1.94 21.64
N ALA A 54 -4.40 -2.44 22.54
CA ALA A 54 -4.05 -3.60 23.32
C ALA A 54 -3.64 -4.73 22.37
N GLN A 55 -2.61 -5.48 22.77
CA GLN A 55 -2.13 -6.55 21.93
C GLN A 55 -3.21 -7.59 21.69
N GLN A 56 -3.37 -7.94 20.43
CA GLN A 56 -4.30 -8.98 20.03
C GLN A 56 -3.52 -10.28 19.89
N PRO A 57 -4.04 -11.37 20.42
CA PRO A 57 -3.39 -12.66 20.25
C PRO A 57 -3.32 -13.08 18.80
#